data_3d75575f10a613500abf03b59abf4551
#
_entry.id   3d75575f10a613500abf03b59abf4551
#
_cell.length_a   1.000
_cell.length_b   1.000
_cell.length_c   1.000
_cell.angle_alpha   90.00
_cell.angle_beta   90.00
_cell.angle_gamma   90.00
#
_symmetry.space_group_name_H-M   'P 1'
#
loop_
_entity.id
_entity.type
_entity.pdbx_description
1 polymer ?
#
loop_
_entity_poly.entity_id
_entity_poly.type
_entity_poly.pdbx_seq_one_letter_code
_entity_poly.pdbx_strand_id
1 'polypeptide(L)'
;LVITDSGGVGVQAVDNLESIGLPVPELPQELRETLSKSLPPLASVTNPIDLTGSATDEMYKFVLDTVLPTNHVDMALISAQMQLPGMTPRLANYIINATGFGKPIVVFSIGGNEDARVFRAKLEESGVPTYDRLEVAAKALRALYDYAVIRGVAAAEYS
;
A
#
# COMPACT_ATOMS: atom_id res chain seq x y z
N LEU A 1 -1.18 6.29 2.56
CA LEU A 1 -0.06 5.87 1.72
C LEU A 1 -0.54 4.95 0.61
N VAL A 2 -0.09 5.20 -0.62
CA VAL A 2 -0.26 4.26 -1.74
C VAL A 2 1.12 3.81 -2.20
N ILE A 3 1.33 2.48 -2.32
CA ILE A 3 2.55 1.87 -2.88
C ILE A 3 2.13 1.00 -4.06
N THR A 4 2.80 1.15 -5.18
CA THR A 4 2.47 0.43 -6.42
C THR A 4 3.71 0.03 -7.21
N ASP A 5 3.59 -0.97 -8.05
CA ASP A 5 4.53 -1.37 -9.10
C ASP A 5 4.07 -0.97 -10.51
N SER A 6 3.02 -0.13 -10.58
CA SER A 6 2.42 0.32 -11.83
C SER A 6 1.83 1.72 -11.68
N GLY A 7 2.40 2.69 -12.39
CA GLY A 7 1.99 4.09 -12.31
C GLY A 7 0.51 4.31 -12.60
N GLY A 8 -0.04 3.65 -13.62
CA GLY A 8 -1.47 3.75 -13.94
C GLY A 8 -2.38 3.25 -12.82
N VAL A 9 -1.99 2.15 -12.16
CA VAL A 9 -2.72 1.62 -10.99
C VAL A 9 -2.58 2.57 -9.80
N GLY A 10 -1.40 3.15 -9.61
CA GLY A 10 -1.16 4.14 -8.54
C GLY A 10 -2.07 5.35 -8.67
N VAL A 11 -2.16 5.94 -9.86
CA VAL A 11 -3.07 7.07 -10.13
C VAL A 11 -4.52 6.68 -9.88
N GLN A 12 -4.97 5.54 -10.41
CA GLN A 12 -6.34 5.06 -10.20
C GLN A 12 -6.63 4.77 -8.72
N ALA A 13 -5.63 4.31 -7.94
CA ALA A 13 -5.78 4.11 -6.50
C ALA A 13 -6.02 5.44 -5.77
N VAL A 14 -5.26 6.49 -6.12
CA VAL A 14 -5.44 7.84 -5.58
C VAL A 14 -6.83 8.36 -5.91
N ASP A 15 -7.23 8.32 -7.19
CA ASP A 15 -8.56 8.77 -7.63
C ASP A 15 -9.69 8.05 -6.86
N ASN A 16 -9.59 6.74 -6.68
CA ASN A 16 -10.57 5.96 -5.93
C ASN A 16 -10.62 6.37 -4.45
N LEU A 17 -9.48 6.57 -3.81
CA LEU A 17 -9.41 6.97 -2.39
C LEU A 17 -9.96 8.38 -2.20
N GLU A 18 -9.54 9.33 -3.02
CA GLU A 18 -9.99 10.72 -2.92
C GLU A 18 -11.49 10.87 -3.22
N SER A 19 -12.01 10.12 -4.18
CA SER A 19 -13.45 10.12 -4.52
C SER A 19 -14.37 9.68 -3.37
N ILE A 20 -13.82 8.95 -2.39
CA ILE A 20 -14.55 8.50 -1.20
C ILE A 20 -14.09 9.23 0.07
N GLY A 21 -13.39 10.36 -0.07
CA GLY A 21 -12.99 11.22 1.03
C GLY A 21 -11.79 10.71 1.85
N LEU A 22 -10.91 9.92 1.27
CA LEU A 22 -9.62 9.54 1.86
C LEU A 22 -8.49 10.26 1.12
N PRO A 23 -7.95 11.37 1.63
CA PRO A 23 -6.89 12.11 0.95
C PRO A 23 -5.59 11.31 0.88
N VAL A 24 -4.85 11.54 -0.20
CA VAL A 24 -3.52 10.94 -0.43
C VAL A 24 -2.49 12.08 -0.57
N PRO A 25 -2.12 12.74 0.54
CA PRO A 25 -1.20 13.88 0.50
C PRO A 25 0.21 13.44 0.09
N GLU A 26 0.98 14.37 -0.45
CA GLU A 26 2.40 14.15 -0.70
C GLU A 26 3.15 13.85 0.61
N LEU A 27 4.17 13.01 0.52
CA LEU A 27 5.08 12.75 1.63
C LEU A 27 5.97 13.97 1.89
N PRO A 28 6.35 14.22 3.16
CA PRO A 28 7.31 15.26 3.50
C PRO A 28 8.61 15.13 2.73
N GLN A 29 9.25 16.24 2.45
CA GLN A 29 10.49 16.28 1.68
C GLN A 29 11.58 15.36 2.25
N GLU A 30 11.74 15.32 3.56
CA GLU A 30 12.74 14.48 4.23
C GLU A 30 12.53 12.97 3.93
N LEU A 31 11.27 12.51 3.96
CA LEU A 31 10.95 11.13 3.58
C LEU A 31 11.22 10.87 2.10
N ARG A 32 10.83 11.79 1.23
CA ARG A 32 11.09 11.68 -0.22
C ARG A 32 12.59 11.62 -0.52
N GLU A 33 13.40 12.42 0.16
CA GLU A 33 14.86 12.38 0.04
C GLU A 33 15.45 11.06 0.55
N THR A 34 14.91 10.52 1.63
CA THR A 34 15.34 9.22 2.17
C THR A 34 15.00 8.09 1.19
N LEU A 35 13.80 8.09 0.65
CA LEU A 35 13.36 7.10 -0.34
C LEU A 35 14.19 7.19 -1.63
N SER A 36 14.43 8.39 -2.16
CA SER A 36 15.15 8.61 -3.41
C SER A 36 16.62 8.20 -3.36
N LYS A 37 17.23 8.14 -2.17
CA LYS A 37 18.62 7.67 -2.00
C LYS A 37 18.78 6.16 -2.17
N SER A 38 17.70 5.41 -1.95
CA SER A 38 17.74 3.93 -1.90
C SER A 38 16.89 3.27 -2.98
N LEU A 39 15.95 3.98 -3.57
CA LEU A 39 15.14 3.48 -4.67
C LEU A 39 15.76 3.85 -6.03
N PRO A 40 15.46 3.08 -7.09
CA PRO A 40 15.93 3.40 -8.43
C PRO A 40 15.47 4.79 -8.89
N PRO A 41 16.27 5.50 -9.74
CA PRO A 41 15.93 6.85 -10.19
C PRO A 41 14.59 6.99 -10.93
N LEU A 42 14.05 5.91 -11.46
CA LEU A 42 12.75 5.88 -12.14
C LEU A 42 11.57 5.73 -11.18
N ALA A 43 11.80 5.38 -9.92
CA ALA A 43 10.74 5.29 -8.93
C ALA A 43 10.21 6.68 -8.58
N SER A 44 8.88 6.80 -8.48
CA SER A 44 8.27 8.00 -7.89
C SER A 44 8.24 7.85 -6.37
N VAL A 45 8.67 8.87 -5.65
CA VAL A 45 8.74 8.89 -4.19
C VAL A 45 7.77 9.89 -3.55
N THR A 46 6.82 10.39 -4.32
CA THR A 46 5.80 11.33 -3.83
C THR A 46 4.73 10.61 -2.99
N ASN A 47 3.59 10.39 -3.46
CA ASN A 47 2.49 9.53 -3.02
C ASN A 47 1.44 9.66 -4.13
N PRO A 48 1.22 8.65 -4.95
CA PRO A 48 1.67 7.26 -4.78
C PRO A 48 3.19 7.08 -4.93
N ILE A 49 3.76 6.16 -4.14
CA ILE A 49 5.12 5.66 -4.36
C ILE A 49 5.03 4.60 -5.46
N ASP A 50 5.57 4.92 -6.65
CA ASP A 50 5.60 3.99 -7.77
C ASP A 50 6.99 3.37 -7.92
N LEU A 51 7.08 2.09 -7.62
CA LEU A 51 8.30 1.28 -7.72
C LEU A 51 8.59 0.81 -9.15
N THR A 52 7.67 1.09 -10.06
CA THR A 52 7.70 0.72 -11.49
C THR A 52 7.66 -0.79 -11.75
N GLY A 53 7.66 -1.19 -13.02
CA GLY A 53 7.71 -2.61 -13.43
C GLY A 53 9.03 -3.33 -13.07
N SER A 54 10.00 -2.62 -12.49
CA SER A 54 11.24 -3.21 -11.95
C SER A 54 11.19 -3.41 -10.42
N ALA A 55 10.01 -3.31 -9.82
CA ALA A 55 9.80 -3.52 -8.39
C ALA A 55 10.32 -4.88 -7.91
N THR A 56 10.82 -4.89 -6.69
CA THR A 56 11.24 -6.09 -5.97
C THR A 56 10.61 -6.15 -4.59
N ASP A 57 10.58 -7.35 -4.00
CA ASP A 57 10.10 -7.53 -2.62
C ASP A 57 10.84 -6.61 -1.64
N GLU A 58 12.15 -6.44 -1.81
CA GLU A 58 13.01 -5.62 -0.96
C GLU A 58 12.71 -4.13 -1.09
N MET A 59 12.33 -3.66 -2.27
CA MET A 59 11.90 -2.26 -2.46
C MET A 59 10.61 -1.97 -1.70
N TYR A 60 9.62 -2.86 -1.78
CA TYR A 60 8.41 -2.77 -0.96
C TYR A 60 8.72 -2.78 0.54
N LYS A 61 9.55 -3.74 0.98
CA LYS A 61 9.99 -3.80 2.37
C LYS A 61 10.61 -2.48 2.83
N PHE A 62 11.54 -1.94 2.04
CA PHE A 62 12.21 -0.68 2.36
C PHE A 62 11.21 0.48 2.53
N VAL A 63 10.25 0.61 1.61
CA VAL A 63 9.21 1.65 1.70
C VAL A 63 8.34 1.45 2.94
N LEU A 64 7.89 0.23 3.19
CA LEU A 64 7.06 -0.10 4.36
C LEU A 64 7.78 0.26 5.67
N ASP A 65 9.03 -0.17 5.82
CA ASP A 65 9.84 0.07 7.02
C ASP A 65 10.22 1.56 7.21
N THR A 66 10.28 2.32 6.12
CA THR A 66 10.65 3.74 6.16
C THR A 66 9.44 4.64 6.46
N VAL A 67 8.29 4.37 5.83
CA VAL A 67 7.16 5.30 5.84
C VAL A 67 6.13 4.95 6.90
N LEU A 68 5.76 3.68 7.07
CA LEU A 68 4.72 3.29 8.02
C LEU A 68 5.01 3.62 9.50
N PRO A 69 6.25 3.57 9.99
CA PRO A 69 6.53 3.96 11.38
C PRO A 69 6.30 5.44 11.67
N THR A 70 6.22 6.29 10.64
CA THR A 70 6.10 7.74 10.80
C THR A 70 4.66 8.18 11.09
N ASN A 71 4.47 9.39 11.61
CA ASN A 71 3.14 9.97 11.82
C ASN A 71 2.56 10.68 10.60
N HIS A 72 3.16 10.49 9.40
CA HIS A 72 2.73 11.14 8.17
C HIS A 72 1.72 10.34 7.37
N VAL A 73 1.47 9.10 7.75
CA VAL A 73 0.49 8.22 7.12
C VAL A 73 -0.27 7.45 8.19
N ASP A 74 -1.56 7.24 7.99
CA ASP A 74 -2.45 6.55 8.92
C ASP A 74 -2.83 5.16 8.43
N MET A 75 -2.84 4.95 7.12
CA MET A 75 -3.24 3.70 6.47
C MET A 75 -2.44 3.50 5.19
N ALA A 76 -2.40 2.27 4.68
CA ALA A 76 -1.74 1.96 3.41
C ALA A 76 -2.63 1.13 2.47
N LEU A 77 -2.65 1.51 1.19
CA LEU A 77 -3.09 0.68 0.08
C LEU A 77 -1.86 0.24 -0.70
N ILE A 78 -1.66 -1.07 -0.81
CA ILE A 78 -0.53 -1.67 -1.52
C ILE A 78 -1.07 -2.36 -2.77
N SER A 79 -0.56 -1.96 -3.94
CA SER A 79 -0.77 -2.69 -5.19
C SER A 79 0.46 -3.51 -5.51
N ALA A 80 0.30 -4.81 -5.73
CA ALA A 80 1.41 -5.71 -6.02
C ALA A 80 1.05 -6.76 -7.07
N GLN A 81 1.85 -6.82 -8.14
CA GLN A 81 1.67 -7.73 -9.27
C GLN A 81 2.74 -8.84 -9.24
N MET A 82 2.33 -10.05 -8.90
CA MET A 82 3.25 -11.21 -8.80
C MET A 82 3.74 -11.74 -10.16
N GLN A 83 3.41 -11.08 -11.27
CA GLN A 83 3.91 -11.40 -12.60
C GLN A 83 5.24 -10.71 -12.94
N LEU A 84 5.64 -9.73 -12.14
CA LEU A 84 6.91 -9.02 -12.34
C LEU A 84 8.09 -9.90 -11.89
N PRO A 85 9.20 -9.89 -12.64
CA PRO A 85 10.34 -10.80 -12.36
C PRO A 85 10.98 -10.63 -10.96
N GLY A 86 10.88 -9.43 -10.39
CA GLY A 86 11.42 -9.11 -9.05
C GLY A 86 10.49 -9.40 -7.90
N MET A 87 9.25 -9.84 -8.18
CA MET A 87 8.20 -10.04 -7.19
C MET A 87 8.00 -11.52 -6.88
N THR A 88 7.94 -11.85 -5.60
CA THR A 88 7.71 -13.22 -5.13
C THR A 88 6.67 -13.25 -3.99
N PRO A 89 6.11 -14.42 -3.66
CA PRO A 89 5.21 -14.55 -2.50
C PRO A 89 5.86 -14.19 -1.14
N ARG A 90 7.19 -13.99 -1.07
CA ARG A 90 7.87 -13.48 0.13
C ARG A 90 7.41 -12.09 0.53
N LEU A 91 6.99 -11.27 -0.43
CA LEU A 91 6.44 -9.94 -0.14
C LEU A 91 5.32 -10.01 0.90
N ALA A 92 4.51 -11.08 0.91
CA ALA A 92 3.48 -11.26 1.93
C ALA A 92 4.06 -11.18 3.36
N ASN A 93 5.24 -11.77 3.62
CA ASN A 93 5.86 -11.70 4.95
C ASN A 93 6.21 -10.26 5.34
N TYR A 94 6.70 -9.47 4.41
CA TYR A 94 7.05 -8.07 4.67
C TYR A 94 5.82 -7.23 4.98
N ILE A 95 4.72 -7.45 4.23
CA ILE A 95 3.45 -6.77 4.48
C ILE A 95 2.85 -7.21 5.83
N ILE A 96 2.86 -8.51 6.13
CA ILE A 96 2.38 -9.03 7.42
C ILE A 96 3.19 -8.43 8.58
N ASN A 97 4.51 -8.40 8.48
CA ASN A 97 5.35 -7.78 9.51
C ASN A 97 5.04 -6.28 9.68
N ALA A 98 4.74 -5.58 8.58
CA ALA A 98 4.41 -4.17 8.61
C ALA A 98 3.08 -3.85 9.33
N THR A 99 2.16 -4.81 9.49
CA THR A 99 0.97 -4.64 10.34
C THR A 99 1.32 -4.37 11.80
N GLY A 100 2.52 -4.79 12.23
CA GLY A 100 3.04 -4.51 13.56
C GLY A 100 3.24 -3.02 13.87
N PHE A 101 3.24 -2.14 12.86
CA PHE A 101 3.23 -0.69 13.07
C PHE A 101 1.85 -0.15 13.52
N GLY A 102 0.84 -1.02 13.62
CA GLY A 102 -0.49 -0.66 14.13
C GLY A 102 -1.36 0.14 13.16
N LYS A 103 -1.01 0.19 11.88
CA LYS A 103 -1.74 0.91 10.85
C LYS A 103 -2.48 -0.05 9.92
N PRO A 104 -3.73 0.24 9.52
CA PRO A 104 -4.46 -0.57 8.57
C PRO A 104 -3.73 -0.67 7.23
N ILE A 105 -3.60 -1.89 6.72
CA ILE A 105 -3.04 -2.19 5.41
C ILE A 105 -4.08 -2.98 4.63
N VAL A 106 -4.36 -2.55 3.40
CA VAL A 106 -5.19 -3.27 2.44
C VAL A 106 -4.36 -3.52 1.18
N VAL A 107 -4.47 -4.70 0.61
CA VAL A 107 -3.71 -5.08 -0.58
C VAL A 107 -4.65 -5.24 -1.77
N PHE A 108 -4.28 -4.63 -2.89
CA PHE A 108 -4.82 -4.91 -4.21
C PHE A 108 -3.82 -5.79 -4.95
N SER A 109 -4.27 -6.96 -5.41
CA SER A 109 -3.42 -7.87 -6.18
C SER A 109 -4.23 -8.62 -7.22
N ILE A 110 -3.82 -8.46 -8.47
CA ILE A 110 -4.39 -9.18 -9.61
C ILE A 110 -3.40 -10.23 -10.11
N GLY A 111 -3.92 -11.17 -10.88
CA GLY A 111 -3.14 -12.24 -11.50
C GLY A 111 -3.66 -13.62 -11.13
N GLY A 112 -3.49 -14.55 -12.05
CA GLY A 112 -3.94 -15.93 -11.92
C GLY A 112 -2.82 -16.96 -11.82
N ASN A 113 -1.55 -16.52 -11.80
CA ASN A 113 -0.43 -17.44 -11.63
C ASN A 113 -0.35 -17.98 -10.19
N GLU A 114 0.44 -19.03 -10.01
CA GLU A 114 0.59 -19.70 -8.71
C GLU A 114 1.12 -18.74 -7.64
N ASP A 115 2.11 -17.90 -7.98
CA ASP A 115 2.70 -16.95 -7.03
C ASP A 115 1.67 -15.93 -6.53
N ALA A 116 0.79 -15.42 -7.41
CA ALA A 116 -0.27 -14.51 -7.00
C ALA A 116 -1.28 -15.21 -6.07
N ARG A 117 -1.59 -16.47 -6.32
CA ARG A 117 -2.48 -17.26 -5.48
C ARG A 117 -1.88 -17.49 -4.09
N VAL A 118 -0.62 -17.90 -4.02
CA VAL A 118 0.12 -18.12 -2.76
C VAL A 118 0.26 -16.81 -1.99
N PHE A 119 0.60 -15.71 -2.67
CA PHE A 119 0.73 -14.39 -2.07
C PHE A 119 -0.57 -13.95 -1.38
N ARG A 120 -1.70 -13.99 -2.11
CA ARG A 120 -3.01 -13.60 -1.55
C ARG A 120 -3.44 -14.49 -0.39
N ALA A 121 -3.36 -15.82 -0.56
CA ALA A 121 -3.74 -16.77 0.50
C ALA A 121 -2.98 -16.48 1.80
N LYS A 122 -1.67 -16.24 1.72
CA LYS A 122 -0.84 -15.97 2.89
C LYS A 122 -1.19 -14.66 3.60
N LEU A 123 -1.55 -13.62 2.86
CA LEU A 123 -2.02 -12.35 3.42
C LEU A 123 -3.36 -12.54 4.15
N GLU A 124 -4.32 -13.20 3.49
CA GLU A 124 -5.66 -13.45 4.03
C GLU A 124 -5.62 -14.32 5.28
N GLU A 125 -4.84 -15.40 5.29
CA GLU A 125 -4.60 -16.25 6.47
C GLU A 125 -4.02 -15.49 7.66
N SER A 126 -3.28 -14.42 7.38
CA SER A 126 -2.67 -13.53 8.39
C SER A 126 -3.54 -12.33 8.74
N GLY A 127 -4.76 -12.24 8.22
CA GLY A 127 -5.70 -11.16 8.51
C GLY A 127 -5.45 -9.86 7.74
N VAL A 128 -4.63 -9.87 6.68
CA VAL A 128 -4.45 -8.72 5.79
C VAL A 128 -5.47 -8.79 4.66
N PRO A 129 -6.44 -7.85 4.59
CA PRO A 129 -7.46 -7.86 3.54
C PRO A 129 -6.85 -7.71 2.16
N THR A 130 -7.23 -8.59 1.23
CA THR A 130 -6.71 -8.61 -0.13
C THR A 130 -7.85 -8.67 -1.14
N TYR A 131 -7.77 -7.81 -2.16
CA TYR A 131 -8.80 -7.67 -3.18
C TYR A 131 -8.21 -7.70 -4.59
N ASP A 132 -9.01 -8.15 -5.54
CA ASP A 132 -8.71 -8.16 -6.98
C ASP A 132 -9.34 -6.98 -7.73
N ARG A 133 -10.08 -6.13 -7.02
CA ARG A 133 -10.71 -4.91 -7.54
C ARG A 133 -10.26 -3.71 -6.71
N LEU A 134 -9.67 -2.74 -7.37
CA LEU A 134 -9.03 -1.60 -6.72
C LEU A 134 -10.04 -0.71 -5.97
N GLU A 135 -11.22 -0.49 -6.55
CA GLU A 135 -12.30 0.27 -5.92
C GLU A 135 -12.85 -0.42 -4.66
N VAL A 136 -12.79 -1.76 -4.59
CA VAL A 136 -13.18 -2.51 -3.40
C VAL A 136 -12.12 -2.39 -2.31
N ALA A 137 -10.85 -2.46 -2.68
CA ALA A 137 -9.73 -2.22 -1.77
C ALA A 137 -9.79 -0.81 -1.15
N ALA A 138 -10.07 0.23 -1.96
CA ALA A 138 -10.25 1.58 -1.46
C ALA A 138 -11.43 1.69 -0.48
N LYS A 139 -12.59 1.10 -0.80
CA LYS A 139 -13.75 1.06 0.10
C LYS A 139 -13.48 0.32 1.40
N ALA A 140 -12.64 -0.71 1.38
CA ALA A 140 -12.24 -1.42 2.60
C ALA A 140 -11.44 -0.50 3.54
N LEU A 141 -10.51 0.30 3.02
CA LEU A 141 -9.82 1.32 3.82
C LEU A 141 -10.78 2.37 4.37
N ARG A 142 -11.76 2.83 3.59
CA ARG A 142 -12.78 3.76 4.06
C ARG A 142 -13.59 3.16 5.19
N ALA A 143 -14.00 1.91 5.09
CA ALA A 143 -14.74 1.22 6.16
C ALA A 143 -13.93 1.11 7.46
N LEU A 144 -12.62 0.86 7.37
CA LEU A 144 -11.72 0.84 8.52
C LEU A 144 -11.59 2.23 9.17
N TYR A 145 -11.49 3.29 8.36
CA TYR A 145 -11.50 4.67 8.86
C TYR A 145 -12.81 5.01 9.57
N ASP A 146 -13.96 4.75 8.93
CA ASP A 146 -15.27 5.00 9.51
C ASP A 146 -15.47 4.25 10.84
N TYR A 147 -15.00 3.01 10.91
CA TYR A 147 -15.00 2.23 12.15
C TYR A 147 -14.13 2.85 13.24
N ALA A 148 -12.93 3.34 12.89
CA ALA A 148 -12.04 4.02 13.82
C ALA A 148 -12.67 5.31 14.37
N VAL A 149 -13.39 6.07 13.54
CA VAL A 149 -14.15 7.26 13.95
C VAL A 149 -15.29 6.88 14.93
N ILE A 150 -16.08 5.88 14.61
CA ILE A 150 -17.15 5.37 15.48
C ILE A 150 -16.61 4.92 16.84
N ARG A 151 -15.41 4.32 16.84
CA ARG A 151 -14.75 3.89 18.09
C ARG A 151 -14.07 5.03 18.84
N GLY A 152 -14.03 6.24 18.31
CA GLY A 152 -13.34 7.38 18.93
C GLY A 152 -11.82 7.27 18.90
N VAL A 153 -11.28 6.46 18.00
CA VAL A 153 -9.82 6.26 17.82
C VAL A 153 -9.25 7.22 16.79
N ALA A 154 -10.08 7.66 15.84
CA ALA A 154 -9.72 8.66 14.84
C ALA A 154 -10.69 9.87 14.91
N ALA A 155 -10.20 11.05 14.51
CA ALA A 155 -11.05 12.22 14.34
C ALA A 155 -11.88 12.11 13.05
N ALA A 156 -13.08 12.70 13.03
CA ALA A 156 -13.94 12.74 11.84
C ALA A 156 -13.49 13.87 10.90
N GLU A 157 -12.28 13.77 10.34
CA GLU A 157 -11.67 14.83 9.52
C GLU A 157 -12.08 14.76 8.05
N TYR A 158 -12.65 13.66 7.60
CA TYR A 158 -12.94 13.38 6.17
C TYR A 158 -14.40 12.93 5.95
N SER A 159 -15.32 13.73 6.46
CA SER A 159 -16.78 13.49 6.25
C SER A 159 -17.30 14.21 5.01
#